data_60da66d5b595fb3d833478bfdba4a4ea
#
_entry.id   60da66d5b595fb3d833478bfdba4a4ea
#
_cell.length_a   1.000
_cell.length_b   1.000
_cell.length_c   1.000
_cell.angle_alpha   90.00
_cell.angle_beta   90.00
_cell.angle_gamma   90.00
#
_symmetry.space_group_name_H-M   'P 1'
#
loop_
_entity.id
_entity.type
_entity.pdbx_description
1 polymer ?
#
loop_
_entity_poly.entity_id
_entity_poly.type
_entity_poly.pdbx_seq_one_letter_code
_entity_poly.pdbx_strand_id
1 'polypeptide(L)'
;MSDTPLVSVIVPFLDVAPFLAEAIESVRAQTYSNWELLLCDDGATDGSSDIARAYAAREPERIRYLVHDGPAHQGASAARNLGLRHARGELIALLDGDDVWLPNKLVEQVAVMRGHPEADALYGLTELWHSWSGTGRDELPPSGVADGTLLGPRALLGGMLRRELLVPCTCSIVMRADAVRRAGGFANEFPGIYDDVAFYSRLSLVGSFLFVERQWDRYRQHAASTYAKVRQSGESHRARLRFLTWLEGVIATSPAREDPELEAALRAALRRERHPRLFGVIDRLRNALRR
;
A
#
# COMPACT_ATOMS: atom_id res chain seq x y z
N MET A 1 2.00 20.28 -11.55
CA MET A 1 2.68 19.06 -12.00
C MET A 1 3.21 19.30 -13.41
N SER A 2 4.42 18.85 -13.70
CA SER A 2 5.04 18.99 -15.04
C SER A 2 4.27 18.18 -16.10
N ASP A 3 4.55 18.43 -17.40
CA ASP A 3 3.92 17.67 -18.50
C ASP A 3 4.32 16.19 -18.49
N THR A 4 5.52 15.89 -18.02
CA THR A 4 6.06 14.55 -17.85
C THR A 4 6.65 14.41 -16.44
N PRO A 5 5.82 14.29 -15.37
CA PRO A 5 6.31 14.28 -14.00
C PRO A 5 7.21 13.06 -13.75
N LEU A 6 8.31 13.27 -13.03
CA LEU A 6 9.12 12.15 -12.55
C LEU A 6 8.34 11.32 -11.55
N VAL A 7 8.31 10.00 -11.73
CA VAL A 7 7.73 9.05 -10.79
C VAL A 7 8.85 8.34 -10.03
N SER A 8 8.91 8.50 -8.71
CA SER A 8 9.80 7.70 -7.86
C SER A 8 9.09 6.40 -7.48
N VAL A 9 9.59 5.28 -7.99
CA VAL A 9 9.12 3.94 -7.65
C VAL A 9 9.94 3.42 -6.47
N ILE A 10 9.28 3.10 -5.36
CA ILE A 10 9.93 2.60 -4.14
C ILE A 10 9.61 1.11 -4.01
N VAL A 11 10.65 0.29 -3.96
CA VAL A 11 10.57 -1.17 -3.79
C VAL A 11 11.28 -1.56 -2.50
N PRO A 12 10.55 -1.71 -1.37
CA PRO A 12 11.11 -2.33 -0.18
C PRO A 12 11.30 -3.82 -0.43
N PHE A 13 12.38 -4.40 0.07
CA PHE A 13 12.55 -5.85 -0.04
C PHE A 13 13.34 -6.45 1.13
N LEU A 14 12.99 -7.69 1.46
CA LEU A 14 13.64 -8.53 2.45
C LEU A 14 13.41 -10.00 2.07
N ASP A 15 14.48 -10.73 1.77
CA ASP A 15 14.46 -12.17 1.44
C ASP A 15 13.41 -12.58 0.39
N VAL A 16 13.46 -11.91 -0.77
CA VAL A 16 12.57 -12.12 -1.93
C VAL A 16 13.33 -12.43 -3.23
N ALA A 17 14.53 -13.02 -3.15
CA ALA A 17 15.36 -13.30 -4.30
C ALA A 17 14.65 -14.04 -5.46
N PRO A 18 13.70 -14.97 -5.21
CA PRO A 18 12.98 -15.64 -6.30
C PRO A 18 12.09 -14.71 -7.14
N PHE A 19 11.71 -13.53 -6.61
CA PHE A 19 10.71 -12.64 -7.19
C PHE A 19 11.27 -11.29 -7.61
N LEU A 20 12.31 -10.80 -6.91
CA LEU A 20 12.80 -9.43 -7.02
C LEU A 20 13.18 -9.04 -8.46
N ALA A 21 13.80 -9.94 -9.20
CA ALA A 21 14.17 -9.68 -10.59
C ALA A 21 12.93 -9.39 -11.47
N GLU A 22 11.85 -10.17 -11.30
CA GLU A 22 10.60 -9.98 -12.04
C GLU A 22 9.90 -8.66 -11.65
N ALA A 23 9.91 -8.31 -10.37
CA ALA A 23 9.41 -7.02 -9.88
C ALA A 23 10.17 -5.85 -10.54
N ILE A 24 11.50 -5.87 -10.55
CA ILE A 24 12.34 -4.84 -11.18
C ILE A 24 12.08 -4.76 -12.68
N GLU A 25 12.03 -5.91 -13.39
CA GLU A 25 11.75 -5.94 -14.82
C GLU A 25 10.35 -5.40 -15.15
N SER A 26 9.35 -5.59 -14.28
CA SER A 26 8.02 -5.02 -14.47
C SER A 26 8.01 -3.48 -14.44
N VAL A 27 8.92 -2.86 -13.67
CA VAL A 27 9.14 -1.41 -13.67
C VAL A 27 9.89 -0.99 -14.93
N ARG A 28 10.91 -1.73 -15.34
CA ARG A 28 11.71 -1.44 -16.56
C ARG A 28 10.87 -1.57 -17.83
N ALA A 29 9.87 -2.46 -17.85
CA ALA A 29 8.94 -2.65 -18.95
C ALA A 29 7.84 -1.58 -19.04
N GLN A 30 7.81 -0.59 -18.14
CA GLN A 30 6.81 0.47 -18.21
C GLN A 30 6.94 1.30 -19.48
N THR A 31 5.81 1.54 -20.15
CA THR A 31 5.75 2.38 -21.36
C THR A 31 5.95 3.87 -21.07
N TYR A 32 5.77 4.29 -19.84
CA TYR A 32 6.15 5.62 -19.34
C TYR A 32 7.64 5.64 -18.99
N SER A 33 8.41 6.57 -19.55
CA SER A 33 9.87 6.55 -19.45
C SER A 33 10.47 7.40 -18.32
N ASN A 34 9.72 8.38 -17.76
CA ASN A 34 10.26 9.30 -16.77
C ASN A 34 10.03 8.80 -15.32
N TRP A 35 10.77 7.77 -14.95
CA TRP A 35 10.76 7.19 -13.60
C TRP A 35 12.18 6.99 -13.07
N GLU A 36 12.31 6.95 -11.76
CA GLU A 36 13.45 6.41 -11.02
C GLU A 36 13.00 5.24 -10.14
N LEU A 37 13.88 4.27 -9.91
CA LEU A 37 13.62 3.09 -9.09
C LEU A 37 14.53 3.07 -7.87
N LEU A 38 13.95 2.99 -6.69
CA LEU A 38 14.62 2.97 -5.40
C LEU A 38 14.44 1.59 -4.77
N LEU A 39 15.47 0.76 -4.85
CA LEU A 39 15.52 -0.58 -4.28
C LEU A 39 15.98 -0.49 -2.81
N CYS A 40 15.04 -0.61 -1.88
CA CYS A 40 15.24 -0.35 -0.46
C CYS A 40 15.41 -1.67 0.30
N ASP A 41 16.66 -2.03 0.58
CA ASP A 41 17.04 -3.27 1.26
C ASP A 41 16.87 -3.15 2.77
N ASP A 42 16.06 -4.01 3.37
CA ASP A 42 15.87 -4.10 4.82
C ASP A 42 16.82 -5.12 5.49
N GLY A 43 17.92 -5.47 4.82
CA GLY A 43 18.95 -6.41 5.31
C GLY A 43 18.74 -7.84 4.84
N ALA A 44 18.40 -8.02 3.56
CA ALA A 44 18.19 -9.34 2.95
C ALA A 44 19.44 -10.23 3.01
N THR A 45 19.24 -11.53 3.22
CA THR A 45 20.29 -12.55 3.39
C THR A 45 20.25 -13.66 2.33
N ASP A 46 19.23 -13.67 1.46
CA ASP A 46 18.94 -14.75 0.49
C ASP A 46 19.50 -14.50 -0.92
N GLY A 47 20.30 -13.43 -1.13
CA GLY A 47 20.81 -13.02 -2.44
C GLY A 47 20.01 -11.88 -3.10
N SER A 48 18.91 -11.44 -2.53
CA SER A 48 18.12 -10.27 -3.03
C SER A 48 18.99 -9.03 -3.16
N SER A 49 19.89 -8.77 -2.20
CA SER A 49 20.81 -7.63 -2.23
C SER A 49 21.74 -7.64 -3.44
N ASP A 50 22.24 -8.81 -3.85
CA ASP A 50 23.13 -8.93 -5.01
C ASP A 50 22.37 -8.69 -6.33
N ILE A 51 21.12 -9.17 -6.42
CA ILE A 51 20.23 -8.87 -7.54
C ILE A 51 20.03 -7.36 -7.64
N ALA A 52 19.63 -6.70 -6.55
CA ALA A 52 19.36 -5.26 -6.52
C ALA A 52 20.61 -4.42 -6.91
N ARG A 53 21.79 -4.76 -6.38
CA ARG A 53 23.07 -4.11 -6.73
C ARG A 53 23.42 -4.29 -8.20
N ALA A 54 23.17 -5.47 -8.78
CA ALA A 54 23.44 -5.74 -10.18
C ALA A 54 22.58 -4.86 -11.11
N TYR A 55 21.30 -4.66 -10.78
CA TYR A 55 20.43 -3.75 -11.55
C TYR A 55 20.85 -2.28 -11.39
N ALA A 56 21.15 -1.84 -10.18
CA ALA A 56 21.62 -0.48 -9.92
C ALA A 56 22.96 -0.19 -10.65
N ALA A 57 23.87 -1.15 -10.72
CA ALA A 57 25.12 -1.01 -11.47
C ALA A 57 24.93 -0.94 -12.99
N ARG A 58 23.89 -1.57 -13.54
CA ARG A 58 23.58 -1.54 -14.99
C ARG A 58 22.90 -0.24 -15.43
N GLU A 59 22.08 0.36 -14.59
CA GLU A 59 21.32 1.58 -14.89
C GLU A 59 21.42 2.62 -13.75
N PRO A 60 22.63 3.11 -13.42
CA PRO A 60 22.88 3.94 -12.24
C PRO A 60 22.17 5.31 -12.28
N GLU A 61 21.81 5.79 -13.48
CA GLU A 61 21.07 7.04 -13.65
C GLU A 61 19.60 6.95 -13.20
N ARG A 62 19.03 5.74 -13.20
CA ARG A 62 17.62 5.51 -12.96
C ARG A 62 17.33 4.57 -11.79
N ILE A 63 18.24 3.64 -11.49
CA ILE A 63 18.06 2.63 -10.45
C ILE A 63 19.08 2.84 -9.35
N ARG A 64 18.60 2.99 -8.12
CA ARG A 64 19.47 3.16 -6.94
C ARG A 64 19.19 2.05 -5.92
N TYR A 65 20.27 1.42 -5.47
CA TYR A 65 20.24 0.52 -4.32
C TYR A 65 20.46 1.33 -3.04
N LEU A 66 19.56 1.17 -2.09
CA LEU A 66 19.55 1.87 -0.81
C LEU A 66 19.52 0.87 0.34
N VAL A 67 20.29 1.15 1.38
CA VAL A 67 20.35 0.37 2.61
C VAL A 67 20.30 1.32 3.82
N HIS A 68 19.70 0.89 4.91
CA HIS A 68 19.65 1.68 6.14
C HIS A 68 21.03 1.83 6.79
N ASP A 69 21.29 3.01 7.33
CA ASP A 69 22.34 3.20 8.33
C ASP A 69 21.85 2.61 9.65
N GLY A 70 22.45 1.52 10.13
CA GLY A 70 22.09 0.88 11.39
C GLY A 70 21.67 -0.58 11.26
N PRO A 71 20.89 -1.11 12.22
CA PRO A 71 20.55 -2.53 12.23
C PRO A 71 19.68 -2.93 11.01
N ALA A 72 19.85 -4.15 10.55
CA ALA A 72 18.99 -4.78 9.56
C ALA A 72 17.60 -5.07 10.16
N HIS A 73 16.62 -5.37 9.30
CA HIS A 73 15.26 -5.80 9.68
C HIS A 73 14.49 -4.74 10.48
N GLN A 74 14.52 -3.50 10.00
CA GLN A 74 13.72 -2.41 10.58
C GLN A 74 12.25 -2.44 10.14
N GLY A 75 11.92 -3.30 9.16
CA GLY A 75 10.57 -3.50 8.63
C GLY A 75 10.25 -2.67 7.39
N ALA A 76 9.18 -3.08 6.68
CA ALA A 76 8.76 -2.49 5.42
C ALA A 76 8.51 -0.98 5.51
N SER A 77 7.94 -0.48 6.62
CA SER A 77 7.76 0.96 6.87
C SER A 77 9.08 1.72 6.82
N ALA A 78 10.12 1.21 7.48
CA ALA A 78 11.42 1.85 7.52
C ALA A 78 12.09 1.84 6.13
N ALA A 79 12.01 0.73 5.41
CA ALA A 79 12.50 0.60 4.04
C ALA A 79 11.76 1.56 3.07
N ARG A 80 10.43 1.67 3.16
CA ARG A 80 9.67 2.64 2.36
C ARG A 80 10.03 4.08 2.73
N ASN A 81 10.20 4.39 4.02
CA ASN A 81 10.66 5.71 4.47
C ASN A 81 12.08 6.04 3.98
N LEU A 82 12.99 5.05 3.90
CA LEU A 82 14.29 5.23 3.27
C LEU A 82 14.11 5.67 1.81
N GLY A 83 13.28 4.97 1.05
CA GLY A 83 12.94 5.35 -0.33
C GLY A 83 12.35 6.76 -0.41
N LEU A 84 11.40 7.11 0.45
CA LEU A 84 10.77 8.44 0.49
C LEU A 84 11.77 9.56 0.73
N ARG A 85 12.79 9.37 1.58
CA ARG A 85 13.85 10.36 1.81
C ARG A 85 14.73 10.61 0.57
N HIS A 86 14.84 9.60 -0.29
CA HIS A 86 15.68 9.66 -1.50
C HIS A 86 14.87 9.93 -2.78
N ALA A 87 13.55 9.92 -2.71
CA ALA A 87 12.67 10.17 -3.84
C ALA A 87 12.79 11.63 -4.34
N ARG A 88 12.91 11.78 -5.68
CA ARG A 88 13.01 13.07 -6.37
C ARG A 88 11.77 13.38 -7.20
N GLY A 89 10.87 12.40 -7.36
CA GLY A 89 9.69 12.49 -8.20
C GLY A 89 8.60 13.42 -7.64
N GLU A 90 7.84 14.00 -8.53
CA GLU A 90 6.58 14.67 -8.22
C GLU A 90 5.50 13.68 -7.78
N LEU A 91 5.62 12.44 -8.26
CA LEU A 91 4.76 11.32 -7.91
C LEU A 91 5.57 10.21 -7.24
N ILE A 92 4.94 9.55 -6.27
CA ILE A 92 5.46 8.37 -5.56
C ILE A 92 4.59 7.17 -5.92
N ALA A 93 5.19 6.09 -6.36
CA ALA A 93 4.55 4.81 -6.58
C ALA A 93 5.25 3.73 -5.73
N LEU A 94 4.50 2.73 -5.30
CA LEU A 94 5.01 1.66 -4.44
C LEU A 94 4.85 0.32 -5.16
N LEU A 95 5.85 -0.54 -5.03
CA LEU A 95 5.79 -1.92 -5.51
C LEU A 95 6.49 -2.81 -4.49
N ASP A 96 5.84 -3.85 -4.01
CA ASP A 96 6.49 -4.82 -3.14
C ASP A 96 7.40 -5.76 -3.97
N GLY A 97 8.51 -6.19 -3.39
CA GLY A 97 9.57 -6.91 -4.12
C GLY A 97 9.18 -8.31 -4.63
N ASP A 98 7.99 -8.79 -4.29
CA ASP A 98 7.40 -10.06 -4.71
C ASP A 98 6.22 -9.91 -5.69
N ASP A 99 5.85 -8.67 -6.07
CA ASP A 99 4.73 -8.35 -6.95
C ASP A 99 5.18 -7.86 -8.33
N VAL A 100 4.23 -7.68 -9.26
CA VAL A 100 4.53 -7.19 -10.60
C VAL A 100 3.52 -6.15 -11.07
N TRP A 101 3.99 -5.19 -11.87
CA TRP A 101 3.17 -4.22 -12.56
C TRP A 101 2.85 -4.61 -14.00
N LEU A 102 1.69 -4.20 -14.50
CA LEU A 102 1.37 -4.28 -15.91
C LEU A 102 2.05 -3.12 -16.67
N PRO A 103 2.43 -3.30 -17.96
CA PRO A 103 3.28 -2.34 -18.69
C PRO A 103 2.73 -0.91 -18.81
N ASN A 104 1.42 -0.73 -18.79
CA ASN A 104 0.78 0.58 -18.98
C ASN A 104 0.42 1.30 -17.67
N LYS A 105 0.80 0.74 -16.51
CA LYS A 105 0.43 1.32 -15.21
C LYS A 105 0.82 2.80 -15.11
N LEU A 106 2.09 3.12 -15.28
CA LEU A 106 2.57 4.48 -15.04
C LEU A 106 2.03 5.47 -16.07
N VAL A 107 1.95 5.12 -17.35
CA VAL A 107 1.44 6.04 -18.38
C VAL A 107 -0.04 6.38 -18.13
N GLU A 108 -0.87 5.40 -17.76
CA GLU A 108 -2.27 5.61 -17.48
C GLU A 108 -2.47 6.39 -16.18
N GLN A 109 -1.77 6.01 -15.10
CA GLN A 109 -1.90 6.69 -13.81
C GLN A 109 -1.41 8.13 -13.84
N VAL A 110 -0.30 8.42 -14.54
CA VAL A 110 0.17 9.80 -14.74
C VAL A 110 -0.83 10.62 -15.51
N ALA A 111 -1.44 10.06 -16.57
CA ALA A 111 -2.46 10.76 -17.36
C ALA A 111 -3.69 11.11 -16.49
N VAL A 112 -4.19 10.16 -15.69
CA VAL A 112 -5.31 10.38 -14.77
C VAL A 112 -4.96 11.43 -13.72
N MET A 113 -3.81 11.34 -13.05
CA MET A 113 -3.38 12.29 -12.02
C MET A 113 -3.19 13.71 -12.57
N ARG A 114 -2.82 13.85 -13.84
CA ARG A 114 -2.76 15.17 -14.51
C ARG A 114 -4.13 15.76 -14.77
N GLY A 115 -5.10 14.91 -15.12
CA GLY A 115 -6.49 15.32 -15.32
C GLY A 115 -7.24 15.65 -14.04
N HIS A 116 -6.73 15.20 -12.88
CA HIS A 116 -7.35 15.34 -11.56
C HIS A 116 -6.40 16.02 -10.55
N PRO A 117 -6.17 17.35 -10.67
CA PRO A 117 -5.27 18.07 -9.76
C PRO A 117 -5.74 18.04 -8.31
N GLU A 118 -7.03 17.81 -8.07
CA GLU A 118 -7.67 17.66 -6.76
C GLU A 118 -7.39 16.33 -6.07
N ALA A 119 -6.93 15.30 -6.81
CA ALA A 119 -6.58 14.00 -6.25
C ALA A 119 -5.16 14.01 -5.70
N ASP A 120 -4.99 13.62 -4.44
CA ASP A 120 -3.69 13.43 -3.79
C ASP A 120 -3.13 12.03 -4.05
N ALA A 121 -3.99 11.04 -4.19
CA ALA A 121 -3.66 9.67 -4.49
C ALA A 121 -4.64 9.08 -5.51
N LEU A 122 -4.15 8.15 -6.34
CA LEU A 122 -4.92 7.36 -7.28
C LEU A 122 -4.64 5.88 -7.04
N TYR A 123 -5.68 5.06 -7.01
CA TYR A 123 -5.56 3.60 -6.93
C TYR A 123 -6.59 2.91 -7.81
N GLY A 124 -6.33 1.65 -8.13
CA GLY A 124 -7.22 0.82 -8.92
C GLY A 124 -7.45 -0.56 -8.32
N LEU A 125 -7.95 -1.47 -9.14
CA LEU A 125 -8.12 -2.87 -8.80
C LEU A 125 -6.76 -3.58 -8.79
N THR A 126 -6.60 -4.58 -7.90
CA THR A 126 -5.44 -5.44 -7.81
C THR A 126 -5.85 -6.89 -8.01
N GLU A 127 -5.19 -7.59 -8.92
CA GLU A 127 -5.38 -9.02 -9.12
C GLU A 127 -4.64 -9.82 -8.04
N LEU A 128 -5.34 -10.67 -7.32
CA LEU A 128 -4.75 -11.67 -6.45
C LEU A 128 -4.22 -12.81 -7.32
N TRP A 129 -2.90 -12.83 -7.54
CA TRP A 129 -2.25 -13.69 -8.52
C TRP A 129 -1.84 -15.04 -7.92
N HIS A 130 -2.68 -16.04 -8.07
CA HIS A 130 -2.44 -17.41 -7.63
C HIS A 130 -1.78 -18.29 -8.71
N SER A 131 -2.09 -18.01 -9.99
CA SER A 131 -1.63 -18.84 -11.13
C SER A 131 -0.14 -18.69 -11.46
N TRP A 132 0.59 -17.77 -10.81
CA TRP A 132 2.02 -17.57 -11.03
C TRP A 132 2.87 -18.84 -10.82
N SER A 133 2.40 -19.78 -9.98
CA SER A 133 3.05 -21.06 -9.71
C SER A 133 2.58 -22.20 -10.65
N GLY A 134 1.75 -21.88 -11.66
CA GLY A 134 1.14 -22.87 -12.55
C GLY A 134 -0.14 -23.51 -11.98
N THR A 135 -0.56 -23.15 -10.77
CA THR A 135 -1.77 -23.67 -10.12
C THR A 135 -2.55 -22.53 -9.46
N GLY A 136 -3.86 -22.72 -9.27
CA GLY A 136 -4.73 -21.72 -8.67
C GLY A 136 -5.49 -20.90 -9.71
N ARG A 137 -6.49 -20.15 -9.24
CA ARG A 137 -7.30 -19.23 -10.02
C ARG A 137 -7.08 -17.82 -9.52
N ASP A 138 -6.79 -16.90 -10.42
CA ASP A 138 -6.63 -15.51 -10.09
C ASP A 138 -7.99 -14.87 -9.76
N GLU A 139 -7.98 -13.90 -8.86
CA GLU A 139 -9.16 -13.22 -8.37
C GLU A 139 -8.97 -11.70 -8.51
N LEU A 140 -10.03 -11.01 -8.95
CA LEU A 140 -10.07 -9.54 -9.00
C LEU A 140 -11.18 -9.05 -8.07
N PRO A 141 -10.89 -8.84 -6.79
CA PRO A 141 -11.90 -8.40 -5.83
C PRO A 141 -12.44 -7.02 -6.19
N PRO A 142 -13.77 -6.79 -6.05
CA PRO A 142 -14.33 -5.46 -6.25
C PRO A 142 -13.87 -4.50 -5.16
N SER A 143 -13.63 -3.24 -5.52
CA SER A 143 -13.17 -2.20 -4.59
C SER A 143 -14.23 -1.76 -3.56
N GLY A 144 -15.50 -1.91 -3.89
CA GLY A 144 -16.62 -1.30 -3.18
C GLY A 144 -16.83 0.19 -3.53
N VAL A 145 -16.11 0.70 -4.54
CA VAL A 145 -16.17 2.10 -5.01
C VAL A 145 -16.54 2.10 -6.48
N ALA A 146 -17.39 3.05 -6.91
CA ALA A 146 -17.70 3.24 -8.32
C ALA A 146 -16.50 3.86 -9.07
N ASP A 147 -16.38 3.53 -10.37
CA ASP A 147 -15.34 4.11 -11.24
C ASP A 147 -15.39 5.64 -11.25
N GLY A 148 -14.22 6.27 -11.24
CA GLY A 148 -14.08 7.72 -11.25
C GLY A 148 -14.45 8.41 -9.93
N THR A 149 -14.66 7.68 -8.84
CA THR A 149 -15.03 8.28 -7.54
C THR A 149 -13.83 8.97 -6.89
N LEU A 150 -13.98 10.27 -6.61
CA LEU A 150 -13.06 11.02 -5.74
C LEU A 150 -13.56 10.97 -4.31
N LEU A 151 -12.84 10.25 -3.47
CA LEU A 151 -13.04 10.20 -2.02
C LEU A 151 -12.31 11.40 -1.39
N GLY A 152 -13.03 12.35 -0.85
CA GLY A 152 -12.45 13.50 -0.14
C GLY A 152 -11.73 13.07 1.15
N PRO A 153 -11.07 14.03 1.85
CA PRO A 153 -10.39 13.74 3.10
C PRO A 153 -11.29 12.99 4.10
N ARG A 154 -10.73 11.99 4.76
CA ARG A 154 -11.36 11.08 5.73
C ARG A 154 -12.34 10.04 5.14
N ALA A 155 -12.84 10.22 3.90
CA ALA A 155 -13.85 9.33 3.32
C ALA A 155 -13.34 7.89 3.16
N LEU A 156 -12.12 7.68 2.65
CA LEU A 156 -11.51 6.36 2.56
C LEU A 156 -11.38 5.73 3.94
N LEU A 157 -10.83 6.43 4.92
CA LEU A 157 -10.64 5.92 6.28
C LEU A 157 -11.97 5.56 6.94
N GLY A 158 -12.98 6.40 6.81
CA GLY A 158 -14.32 6.12 7.31
C GLY A 158 -14.91 4.86 6.71
N GLY A 159 -14.82 4.69 5.39
CA GLY A 159 -15.29 3.50 4.68
C GLY A 159 -14.54 2.22 5.08
N MET A 160 -13.22 2.29 5.27
CA MET A 160 -12.39 1.18 5.77
C MET A 160 -12.79 0.77 7.20
N LEU A 161 -13.03 1.73 8.10
CA LEU A 161 -13.46 1.46 9.47
C LEU A 161 -14.85 0.79 9.52
N ARG A 162 -15.75 1.21 8.64
CA ARG A 162 -17.09 0.61 8.49
C ARG A 162 -17.09 -0.71 7.72
N ARG A 163 -15.95 -1.09 7.11
CA ARG A 163 -15.80 -2.27 6.22
C ARG A 163 -16.65 -2.17 4.93
N GLU A 164 -16.85 -0.98 4.44
CA GLU A 164 -17.55 -0.68 3.20
C GLU A 164 -16.56 -0.59 2.03
N LEU A 165 -15.32 -0.16 2.31
CA LEU A 165 -14.27 -0.01 1.33
C LEU A 165 -13.08 -0.93 1.65
N LEU A 166 -12.45 -1.47 0.60
CA LEU A 166 -11.18 -2.16 0.73
C LEU A 166 -10.03 -1.16 0.91
N VAL A 167 -8.99 -1.62 1.57
CA VAL A 167 -7.71 -0.90 1.63
C VAL A 167 -7.09 -0.93 0.24
N PRO A 168 -6.59 0.20 -0.31
CA PRO A 168 -5.81 0.17 -1.54
C PRO A 168 -4.61 -0.77 -1.42
N CYS A 169 -4.38 -1.62 -2.42
CA CYS A 169 -3.16 -2.41 -2.46
C CYS A 169 -1.94 -1.49 -2.65
N THR A 170 -0.87 -1.79 -1.96
CA THR A 170 0.39 -1.04 -2.05
C THR A 170 0.88 -0.93 -3.50
N CYS A 171 0.76 -2.00 -4.28
CA CYS A 171 1.22 -2.04 -5.66
C CYS A 171 0.33 -1.27 -6.64
N SER A 172 -0.94 -0.99 -6.29
CA SER A 172 -1.87 -0.29 -7.19
C SER A 172 -1.76 1.23 -7.15
N ILE A 173 -1.22 1.79 -6.06
CA ILE A 173 -1.31 3.23 -5.74
C ILE A 173 -0.22 4.07 -6.40
N VAL A 174 -0.58 5.29 -6.80
CA VAL A 174 0.33 6.41 -7.07
C VAL A 174 -0.14 7.63 -6.29
N MET A 175 0.78 8.43 -5.78
CA MET A 175 0.50 9.54 -4.86
C MET A 175 1.32 10.76 -5.21
N ARG A 176 0.80 11.96 -4.93
CA ARG A 176 1.60 13.18 -4.99
C ARG A 176 2.63 13.20 -3.87
N ALA A 177 3.85 13.53 -4.18
CA ALA A 177 4.95 13.55 -3.20
C ALA A 177 4.70 14.54 -2.04
N ASP A 178 4.02 15.66 -2.30
CA ASP A 178 3.65 16.62 -1.26
C ASP A 178 2.56 16.07 -0.33
N ALA A 179 1.60 15.31 -0.83
CA ALA A 179 0.59 14.65 -0.01
C ALA A 179 1.22 13.60 0.92
N VAL A 180 2.18 12.81 0.41
CA VAL A 180 2.97 11.86 1.21
C VAL A 180 3.74 12.58 2.33
N ARG A 181 4.33 13.75 2.04
CA ARG A 181 5.01 14.58 3.05
C ARG A 181 4.03 15.11 4.11
N ARG A 182 2.85 15.60 3.70
CA ARG A 182 1.80 16.05 4.64
C ARG A 182 1.32 14.92 5.55
N ALA A 183 1.24 13.70 5.04
CA ALA A 183 0.88 12.52 5.83
C ALA A 183 1.99 12.06 6.80
N GLY A 184 3.24 12.54 6.63
CA GLY A 184 4.37 12.22 7.51
C GLY A 184 5.02 10.85 7.28
N GLY A 185 4.81 10.24 6.11
CA GLY A 185 5.40 8.95 5.75
C GLY A 185 4.81 7.75 6.51
N PHE A 186 5.49 6.60 6.43
CA PHE A 186 5.06 5.34 7.05
C PHE A 186 5.31 5.32 8.56
N ALA A 187 4.42 4.69 9.31
CA ALA A 187 4.53 4.50 10.76
C ALA A 187 5.38 3.26 11.06
N ASN A 188 6.49 3.43 11.80
CA ASN A 188 7.41 2.33 12.12
C ASN A 188 6.88 1.40 13.24
N GLU A 189 5.73 1.73 13.85
CA GLU A 189 5.13 0.98 14.95
C GLU A 189 4.48 -0.34 14.50
N PHE A 190 4.42 -0.60 13.17
CA PHE A 190 3.75 -1.77 12.59
C PHE A 190 4.73 -2.70 11.88
N PRO A 191 5.51 -3.52 12.57
CA PRO A 191 6.29 -4.55 11.92
C PRO A 191 5.36 -5.65 11.41
N GLY A 192 5.37 -5.90 10.11
CA GLY A 192 4.73 -7.03 9.46
C GLY A 192 3.39 -6.76 8.80
N ILE A 193 2.38 -6.24 9.48
CA ILE A 193 1.08 -5.89 8.88
C ILE A 193 0.53 -4.59 9.44
N TYR A 194 -0.37 -3.94 8.71
CA TYR A 194 -0.95 -2.62 8.97
C TYR A 194 -0.02 -1.43 8.76
N ASP A 195 1.18 -1.62 8.25
CA ASP A 195 2.09 -0.53 7.90
C ASP A 195 1.53 0.35 6.77
N ASP A 196 1.01 -0.27 5.72
CA ASP A 196 0.30 0.36 4.60
C ASP A 196 -1.03 0.97 5.05
N VAL A 197 -1.84 0.24 5.82
CA VAL A 197 -3.13 0.71 6.34
C VAL A 197 -2.94 1.93 7.24
N ALA A 198 -1.91 1.93 8.09
CA ALA A 198 -1.57 3.06 8.96
C ALA A 198 -1.16 4.29 8.13
N PHE A 199 -0.35 4.09 7.09
CA PHE A 199 0.04 5.17 6.19
C PHE A 199 -1.17 5.74 5.43
N TYR A 200 -2.01 4.89 4.82
CA TYR A 200 -3.22 5.35 4.11
C TYR A 200 -4.24 6.00 5.04
N SER A 201 -4.32 5.57 6.29
CA SER A 201 -5.13 6.25 7.30
C SER A 201 -4.65 7.69 7.52
N ARG A 202 -3.34 7.90 7.71
CA ARG A 202 -2.77 9.26 7.86
C ARG A 202 -2.93 10.09 6.60
N LEU A 203 -2.68 9.51 5.43
CA LEU A 203 -2.86 10.18 4.15
C LEU A 203 -4.32 10.58 3.93
N SER A 204 -5.29 9.70 4.29
CA SER A 204 -6.72 9.99 4.20
C SER A 204 -7.19 11.11 5.14
N LEU A 205 -6.48 11.39 6.23
CA LEU A 205 -6.82 12.51 7.11
C LEU A 205 -6.52 13.88 6.46
N VAL A 206 -5.60 13.94 5.49
CA VAL A 206 -5.07 15.17 4.92
C VAL A 206 -5.19 15.26 3.40
N GLY A 207 -5.66 14.22 2.73
CA GLY A 207 -5.69 14.11 1.28
C GLY A 207 -6.89 13.34 0.74
N SER A 208 -7.10 13.47 -0.57
CA SER A 208 -8.17 12.85 -1.33
C SER A 208 -7.66 11.66 -2.16
N PHE A 209 -8.51 10.65 -2.37
CA PHE A 209 -8.21 9.45 -3.11
C PHE A 209 -9.16 9.30 -4.29
N LEU A 210 -8.60 9.22 -5.50
CA LEU A 210 -9.34 8.88 -6.69
C LEU A 210 -9.30 7.36 -6.91
N PHE A 211 -10.44 6.74 -7.09
CA PHE A 211 -10.53 5.36 -7.53
C PHE A 211 -10.86 5.29 -9.02
N VAL A 212 -10.15 4.44 -9.75
CA VAL A 212 -10.44 4.11 -11.17
C VAL A 212 -10.51 2.60 -11.30
N GLU A 213 -11.59 2.11 -11.95
CA GLU A 213 -11.80 0.67 -12.15
C GLU A 213 -10.90 0.12 -13.27
N ARG A 214 -9.59 0.14 -12.96
CA ARG A 214 -8.51 -0.37 -13.82
C ARG A 214 -7.62 -1.27 -13.02
N GLN A 215 -7.14 -2.35 -13.63
CA GLN A 215 -6.12 -3.24 -13.10
C GLN A 215 -4.76 -2.83 -13.66
N TRP A 216 -3.79 -2.60 -12.76
CA TRP A 216 -2.44 -2.19 -13.13
C TRP A 216 -1.34 -3.06 -12.55
N ASP A 217 -1.69 -4.00 -11.67
CA ASP A 217 -0.75 -4.83 -10.92
C ASP A 217 -1.30 -6.21 -10.64
N ARG A 218 -0.39 -7.08 -10.23
CA ARG A 218 -0.66 -8.44 -9.75
C ARG A 218 0.00 -8.64 -8.42
N TYR A 219 -0.81 -8.90 -7.41
CA TYR A 219 -0.36 -9.22 -6.07
C TYR A 219 -0.16 -10.72 -5.93
N ARG A 220 1.10 -11.15 -5.83
CA ARG A 220 1.50 -12.55 -5.79
C ARG A 220 1.07 -13.22 -4.50
N GLN A 221 0.31 -14.31 -4.60
CA GLN A 221 -0.18 -15.06 -3.46
C GLN A 221 0.74 -16.25 -3.18
N HIS A 222 1.53 -16.20 -2.09
CA HIS A 222 2.42 -17.28 -1.67
C HIS A 222 2.52 -17.40 -0.14
N ALA A 223 2.83 -18.62 0.35
CA ALA A 223 2.82 -18.95 1.78
C ALA A 223 3.93 -18.22 2.58
N ALA A 224 5.00 -17.78 1.91
CA ALA A 224 6.12 -17.08 2.55
C ALA A 224 5.83 -15.58 2.78
N SER A 225 4.73 -15.02 2.23
CA SER A 225 4.38 -13.62 2.43
C SER A 225 4.09 -13.30 3.89
N THR A 226 4.39 -12.06 4.30
CA THR A 226 4.13 -11.58 5.67
C THR A 226 2.66 -11.69 6.05
N TYR A 227 1.76 -11.35 5.12
CA TYR A 227 0.31 -11.49 5.33
C TYR A 227 -0.12 -12.93 5.58
N ALA A 228 0.39 -13.90 4.79
CA ALA A 228 0.08 -15.31 4.97
C ALA A 228 0.58 -15.84 6.32
N LYS A 229 1.80 -15.46 6.74
CA LYS A 229 2.38 -15.84 8.04
C LYS A 229 1.54 -15.34 9.21
N VAL A 230 1.14 -14.07 9.20
CA VAL A 230 0.31 -13.48 10.28
C VAL A 230 -1.09 -14.07 10.30
N ARG A 231 -1.67 -14.38 9.14
CA ARG A 231 -2.98 -15.05 9.07
C ARG A 231 -2.92 -16.47 9.65
N GLN A 232 -1.84 -17.19 9.41
CA GLN A 232 -1.63 -18.56 9.93
C GLN A 232 -1.35 -18.56 11.44
N SER A 233 -0.65 -17.55 11.98
CA SER A 233 -0.35 -17.46 13.42
C SER A 233 -1.57 -17.13 14.28
N GLY A 234 -2.68 -16.69 13.68
CA GLY A 234 -3.88 -16.25 14.41
C GLY A 234 -3.74 -14.87 15.09
N GLU A 235 -2.66 -14.14 14.82
CA GLU A 235 -2.39 -12.83 15.44
C GLU A 235 -3.14 -11.66 14.79
N SER A 236 -3.86 -11.90 13.71
CA SER A 236 -4.58 -10.86 12.94
C SER A 236 -5.47 -9.97 13.80
N HIS A 237 -6.16 -10.56 14.80
CA HIS A 237 -7.02 -9.83 15.72
C HIS A 237 -6.23 -8.85 16.60
N ARG A 238 -5.11 -9.30 17.19
CA ARG A 238 -4.26 -8.46 18.04
C ARG A 238 -3.63 -7.32 17.24
N ALA A 239 -3.18 -7.62 16.03
CA ALA A 239 -2.61 -6.62 15.13
C ALA A 239 -3.65 -5.55 14.77
N ARG A 240 -4.89 -5.95 14.46
CA ARG A 240 -5.98 -5.01 14.18
C ARG A 240 -6.33 -4.14 15.40
N LEU A 241 -6.42 -4.72 16.59
CA LEU A 241 -6.69 -3.96 17.80
C LEU A 241 -5.58 -2.95 18.10
N ARG A 242 -4.29 -3.35 17.91
CA ARG A 242 -3.14 -2.44 18.04
C ARG A 242 -3.23 -1.28 17.05
N PHE A 243 -3.54 -1.57 15.78
CA PHE A 243 -3.75 -0.54 14.77
C PHE A 243 -4.86 0.44 15.14
N LEU A 244 -6.04 -0.06 15.55
CA LEU A 244 -7.17 0.81 15.92
C LEU A 244 -6.88 1.67 17.15
N THR A 245 -6.14 1.15 18.13
CA THR A 245 -5.71 1.92 19.31
C THR A 245 -4.70 3.00 18.94
N TRP A 246 -3.76 2.69 18.06
CA TRP A 246 -2.83 3.69 17.51
C TRP A 246 -3.57 4.77 16.72
N LEU A 247 -4.52 4.37 15.87
CA LEU A 247 -5.33 5.30 15.07
C LEU A 247 -6.18 6.24 15.93
N GLU A 248 -6.69 5.76 17.07
CA GLU A 248 -7.40 6.58 18.07
C GLU A 248 -6.50 7.75 18.54
N GLY A 249 -5.23 7.47 18.85
CA GLY A 249 -4.25 8.50 19.21
C GLY A 249 -3.93 9.47 18.07
N VAL A 250 -3.81 8.97 16.84
CA VAL A 250 -3.56 9.80 15.65
C VAL A 250 -4.73 10.75 15.39
N ILE A 251 -5.96 10.26 15.44
CA ILE A 251 -7.17 11.09 15.24
C ILE A 251 -7.29 12.14 16.35
N ALA A 252 -7.07 11.77 17.60
CA ALA A 252 -7.16 12.69 18.74
C ALA A 252 -6.22 13.90 18.65
N THR A 253 -5.07 13.73 17.97
CA THR A 253 -4.07 14.80 17.78
C THR A 253 -4.18 15.51 16.43
N SER A 254 -5.14 15.14 15.59
CA SER A 254 -5.37 15.71 14.26
C SER A 254 -6.59 16.66 14.24
N PRO A 255 -6.75 17.48 13.19
CA PRO A 255 -8.00 18.25 12.97
C PRO A 255 -9.24 17.36 12.82
N ALA A 256 -9.09 16.06 12.54
CA ALA A 256 -10.19 15.10 12.42
C ALA A 256 -10.80 14.69 13.77
N ARG A 257 -10.25 15.12 14.91
CA ARG A 257 -10.81 14.89 16.25
C ARG A 257 -12.25 15.43 16.42
N GLU A 258 -12.62 16.42 15.62
CA GLU A 258 -13.93 17.06 15.65
C GLU A 258 -14.92 16.45 14.63
N ASP A 259 -14.56 15.36 13.97
CA ASP A 259 -15.39 14.65 13.00
C ASP A 259 -16.22 13.56 13.69
N PRO A 260 -17.53 13.78 13.93
CA PRO A 260 -18.35 12.86 14.71
C PRO A 260 -18.60 11.54 13.96
N GLU A 261 -18.59 11.56 12.61
CA GLU A 261 -18.81 10.34 11.81
C GLU A 261 -17.58 9.43 11.88
N LEU A 262 -16.40 10.02 11.73
CA LEU A 262 -15.14 9.29 11.84
C LEU A 262 -14.96 8.73 13.25
N GLU A 263 -15.25 9.51 14.28
CA GLU A 263 -15.18 9.07 15.67
C GLU A 263 -16.16 7.92 15.96
N ALA A 264 -17.38 8.02 15.45
CA ALA A 264 -18.38 6.94 15.59
C ALA A 264 -17.94 5.66 14.88
N ALA A 265 -17.36 5.77 13.67
CA ALA A 265 -16.85 4.63 12.92
C ALA A 265 -15.68 3.96 13.66
N LEU A 266 -14.73 4.73 14.21
CA LEU A 266 -13.61 4.21 14.98
C LEU A 266 -14.08 3.52 16.26
N ARG A 267 -14.99 4.16 17.04
CA ARG A 267 -15.57 3.55 18.24
C ARG A 267 -16.30 2.23 17.95
N ALA A 268 -17.01 2.16 16.82
CA ALA A 268 -17.69 0.94 16.39
C ALA A 268 -16.66 -0.15 16.02
N ALA A 269 -15.58 0.19 15.30
CA ALA A 269 -14.51 -0.73 14.96
C ALA A 269 -13.79 -1.25 16.21
N LEU A 270 -13.41 -0.38 17.15
CA LEU A 270 -12.79 -0.76 18.43
C LEU A 270 -13.70 -1.69 19.26
N ARG A 271 -15.00 -1.38 19.38
CA ARG A 271 -15.95 -2.24 20.09
C ARG A 271 -16.05 -3.63 19.48
N ARG A 272 -16.06 -3.72 18.13
CA ARG A 272 -16.09 -5.01 17.43
C ARG A 272 -14.86 -5.85 17.74
N GLU A 273 -13.69 -5.26 17.78
CA GLU A 273 -12.44 -5.97 18.08
C GLU A 273 -12.29 -6.29 19.59
N ARG A 274 -12.79 -5.45 20.49
CA ARG A 274 -12.78 -5.73 21.93
C ARG A 274 -13.77 -6.83 22.36
N HIS A 275 -14.83 -7.06 21.55
CA HIS A 275 -15.88 -8.04 21.85
C HIS A 275 -16.17 -8.99 20.67
N PRO A 276 -15.16 -9.75 20.17
CA PRO A 276 -15.27 -10.53 18.93
C PRO A 276 -16.36 -11.62 18.98
N ARG A 277 -16.59 -12.22 20.16
CA ARG A 277 -17.64 -13.25 20.32
C ARG A 277 -19.04 -12.70 20.09
N LEU A 278 -19.33 -11.51 20.63
CA LEU A 278 -20.64 -10.84 20.50
C LEU A 278 -20.90 -10.47 19.03
N PHE A 279 -19.92 -9.84 18.38
CA PHE A 279 -20.08 -9.41 16.99
C PHE A 279 -20.04 -10.55 15.99
N GLY A 280 -19.35 -11.65 16.26
CA GLY A 280 -19.38 -12.86 15.45
C GLY A 280 -20.77 -13.54 15.42
N VAL A 281 -21.58 -13.39 16.47
CA VAL A 281 -23.00 -13.82 16.49
C VAL A 281 -23.85 -12.86 15.65
N ILE A 282 -23.68 -11.54 15.83
CA ILE A 282 -24.42 -10.51 15.08
C ILE A 282 -24.17 -10.63 13.58
N ASP A 283 -22.91 -10.82 13.16
CA ASP A 283 -22.55 -10.95 11.74
C ASP A 283 -23.14 -12.24 11.12
N ARG A 284 -23.18 -13.34 11.86
CA ARG A 284 -23.88 -14.58 11.42
C ARG A 284 -25.38 -14.37 11.23
N LEU A 285 -26.04 -13.70 12.15
CA LEU A 285 -27.47 -13.38 12.07
C LEU A 285 -27.76 -12.45 10.88
N ARG A 286 -26.97 -11.41 10.66
CA ARG A 286 -27.12 -10.51 9.51
C ARG A 286 -26.95 -11.23 8.16
N ASN A 287 -25.98 -12.13 8.07
CA ASN A 287 -25.75 -12.92 6.84
C ASN A 287 -26.86 -13.95 6.61
N ALA A 288 -27.49 -14.46 7.67
CA ALA A 288 -28.66 -15.35 7.53
C ALA A 288 -29.94 -14.61 7.06
N LEU A 289 -30.09 -13.33 7.42
CA LEU A 289 -31.23 -12.49 7.01
C LEU A 289 -31.08 -11.88 5.60
N ARG A 290 -29.88 -11.94 5.02
CA ARG A 290 -29.60 -11.45 3.64
C ARG A 290 -29.61 -12.55 2.58
N ARG A 291 -29.83 -13.80 2.98
CA ARG A 291 -30.07 -14.97 2.11
C ARG A 291 -31.58 -15.27 2.02
#